data_dbcd383aed05c0a240d62dbc2d2225db
#
_entry.id   dbcd383aed05c0a240d62dbc2d2225db
#
_cell.length_a   1.000
_cell.length_b   1.000
_cell.length_c   1.000
_cell.angle_alpha   90.00
_cell.angle_beta   90.00
_cell.angle_gamma   90.00
#
_symmetry.space_group_name_H-M   'P 1'
#
loop_
_entity.id
_entity.type
_entity.pdbx_description
1 polymer ?
#
loop_
_entity_poly.entity_id
_entity_poly.type
_entity_poly.pdbx_seq_one_letter_code
_entity_poly.pdbx_strand_id
1 'polypeptide(L)'
;MNYKYYNPRKAALDTARELLTGALNAAVADGSLPEAPLPEFIVEIPADVKNGDIASNAAMAGARAFHKAPRQIAQAIVDHLNLEGSLFDRVEIAGPGFINLFLGAHWFTSVLQAAATEPEYGRTDGGAGKRYNVEFVSA
;
A
#
# COMPACT_ATOMS: atom_id res chain seq x y z
N MET A 1 3.99 12.79 -5.65
CA MET A 1 3.14 13.07 -4.48
C MET A 1 3.66 14.27 -3.73
N ASN A 2 2.79 15.21 -3.45
CA ASN A 2 3.19 16.49 -2.87
C ASN A 2 2.75 16.53 -1.41
N TYR A 3 3.53 15.93 -0.53
CA TYR A 3 3.33 16.07 0.90
C TYR A 3 4.03 17.32 1.40
N LYS A 4 3.36 18.07 2.28
CA LYS A 4 3.99 19.19 2.99
C LYS A 4 5.24 18.73 3.76
N TYR A 5 5.17 17.52 4.31
CA TYR A 5 6.29 16.85 4.95
C TYR A 5 6.39 15.42 4.41
N TYR A 6 7.59 14.92 4.19
CA TYR A 6 7.80 13.56 3.71
C TYR A 6 7.37 12.52 4.76
N ASN A 7 6.51 11.60 4.33
CA ASN A 7 6.04 10.49 5.16
C ASN A 7 6.20 9.19 4.38
N PRO A 8 7.25 8.39 4.67
CA PRO A 8 7.53 7.17 3.91
C PRO A 8 6.44 6.11 4.02
N ARG A 9 5.74 6.03 5.16
CA ARG A 9 4.63 5.08 5.34
C ARG A 9 3.44 5.45 4.46
N LYS A 10 3.08 6.73 4.46
CA LYS A 10 2.01 7.22 3.59
C LYS A 10 2.36 7.05 2.12
N ALA A 11 3.58 7.35 1.72
CA ALA A 11 4.07 7.14 0.37
C ALA A 11 3.94 5.67 -0.06
N ALA A 12 4.27 4.72 0.82
CA ALA A 12 4.12 3.30 0.54
C ALA A 12 2.65 2.88 0.38
N LEU A 13 1.74 3.39 1.23
CA LEU A 13 0.30 3.13 1.12
C LEU A 13 -0.28 3.67 -0.20
N ASP A 14 0.10 4.89 -0.57
CA ASP A 14 -0.36 5.51 -1.82
C ASP A 14 0.18 4.76 -3.05
N THR A 15 1.45 4.35 -3.03
CA THR A 15 2.05 3.53 -4.09
C THR A 15 1.35 2.18 -4.22
N ALA A 16 1.04 1.52 -3.10
CA ALA A 16 0.28 0.27 -3.11
C ALA A 16 -1.10 0.45 -3.75
N ARG A 17 -1.80 1.53 -3.41
CA ARG A 17 -3.11 1.84 -4.00
C ARG A 17 -3.01 2.06 -5.51
N GLU A 18 -2.01 2.80 -5.96
CA GLU A 18 -1.78 3.06 -7.39
C GLU A 18 -1.49 1.76 -8.14
N LEU A 19 -0.62 0.90 -7.60
CA LEU A 19 -0.28 -0.40 -8.19
C LEU A 19 -1.50 -1.32 -8.30
N LEU A 20 -2.29 -1.42 -7.23
CA LEU A 20 -3.51 -2.25 -7.22
C LEU A 20 -4.58 -1.71 -8.18
N THR A 21 -4.76 -0.39 -8.25
CA THR A 21 -5.68 0.24 -9.21
C THR A 21 -5.23 -0.01 -10.64
N GLY A 22 -3.93 0.13 -10.91
CA GLY A 22 -3.35 -0.16 -12.22
C GLY A 22 -3.54 -1.61 -12.63
N ALA A 23 -3.31 -2.56 -11.71
CA ALA A 23 -3.51 -3.99 -11.96
C ALA A 23 -4.99 -4.33 -12.23
N LEU A 24 -5.93 -3.75 -11.48
CA LEU A 24 -7.37 -3.91 -11.73
C LEU A 24 -7.76 -3.39 -13.13
N ASN A 25 -7.29 -2.20 -13.49
CA ASN A 25 -7.55 -1.64 -14.82
C ASN A 25 -6.96 -2.51 -15.94
N ALA A 26 -5.76 -3.01 -15.77
CA ALA A 26 -5.10 -3.89 -16.73
C ALA A 26 -5.85 -5.22 -16.89
N ALA A 27 -6.32 -5.81 -15.79
CA ALA A 27 -7.09 -7.04 -15.79
C ALA A 27 -8.46 -6.88 -16.49
N VAL A 28 -9.09 -5.72 -16.31
CA VAL A 28 -10.34 -5.40 -17.04
C VAL A 28 -10.04 -5.17 -18.53
N ALA A 29 -8.98 -4.46 -18.85
CA ALA A 29 -8.62 -4.11 -20.23
C ALA A 29 -8.29 -5.35 -21.08
N ASP A 30 -7.66 -6.38 -20.50
CA ASP A 30 -7.33 -7.61 -21.22
C ASP A 30 -8.41 -8.71 -21.14
N GLY A 31 -9.51 -8.45 -20.45
CA GLY A 31 -10.63 -9.39 -20.31
C GLY A 31 -10.47 -10.42 -19.20
N SER A 32 -9.41 -10.38 -18.39
CA SER A 32 -9.22 -11.25 -17.22
C SER A 32 -10.29 -11.01 -16.15
N LEU A 33 -10.76 -9.77 -16.04
CA LEU A 33 -11.93 -9.38 -15.26
C LEU A 33 -13.00 -8.78 -16.16
N PRO A 34 -14.29 -8.97 -15.84
CA PRO A 34 -15.38 -8.34 -16.58
C PRO A 34 -15.32 -6.83 -16.52
N GLU A 35 -15.82 -6.16 -17.54
CA GLU A 35 -15.97 -4.70 -17.52
C GLU A 35 -17.00 -4.31 -16.45
N ALA A 36 -16.56 -3.56 -15.47
CA ALA A 36 -17.37 -3.07 -14.37
C ALA A 36 -16.70 -1.84 -13.73
N PRO A 37 -17.45 -0.99 -13.01
CA PRO A 37 -16.86 0.06 -12.21
C PRO A 37 -15.86 -0.53 -11.20
N LEU A 38 -14.70 0.12 -11.05
CA LEU A 38 -13.72 -0.33 -10.07
C LEU A 38 -14.29 -0.22 -8.64
N PRO A 39 -14.10 -1.24 -7.81
CA PRO A 39 -14.57 -1.20 -6.43
C PRO A 39 -13.77 -0.19 -5.62
N GLU A 40 -14.41 0.41 -4.63
CA GLU A 40 -13.69 1.09 -3.55
C GLU A 40 -13.06 0.04 -2.64
N PHE A 41 -11.79 0.18 -2.35
CA PHE A 41 -11.05 -0.75 -1.50
C PHE A 41 -10.13 -0.06 -0.51
N ILE A 42 -9.77 -0.80 0.53
CA ILE A 42 -8.90 -0.34 1.60
C ILE A 42 -7.47 -0.81 1.34
N VAL A 43 -6.53 0.05 1.65
CA VAL A 43 -5.09 -0.25 1.74
C VAL A 43 -4.64 0.18 3.12
N GLU A 44 -4.10 -0.74 3.90
CA GLU A 44 -3.77 -0.52 5.30
C GLU A 44 -2.48 -1.25 5.72
N ILE A 45 -1.95 -0.86 6.86
CA ILE A 45 -0.86 -1.58 7.51
C ILE A 45 -1.49 -2.65 8.41
N PRO A 46 -1.28 -3.95 8.14
CA PRO A 46 -1.87 -5.01 8.94
C PRO A 46 -1.31 -5.03 10.36
N ALA A 47 -2.13 -5.45 11.32
CA ALA A 47 -1.71 -5.56 12.71
C ALA A 47 -0.68 -6.69 12.93
N ASP A 48 -0.74 -7.75 12.13
CA ASP A 48 0.17 -8.89 12.20
C ASP A 48 1.19 -8.82 11.06
N VAL A 49 2.46 -8.77 11.40
CA VAL A 49 3.58 -8.65 10.45
C VAL A 49 3.67 -9.82 9.46
N LYS A 50 3.12 -10.99 9.77
CA LYS A 50 3.07 -12.12 8.84
C LYS A 50 2.16 -11.85 7.62
N ASN A 51 1.25 -10.89 7.75
CA ASN A 51 0.36 -10.44 6.67
C ASN A 51 1.00 -9.36 5.78
N GLY A 52 2.31 -9.21 5.84
CA GLY A 52 3.07 -8.25 5.07
C GLY A 52 3.17 -6.88 5.72
N ASP A 53 3.71 -5.95 4.98
CA ASP A 53 3.85 -4.56 5.40
C ASP A 53 2.61 -3.72 5.06
N ILE A 54 1.93 -4.09 3.97
CA ILE A 54 0.69 -3.46 3.52
C ILE A 54 -0.28 -4.55 3.05
N ALA A 55 -1.53 -4.43 3.44
CA ALA A 55 -2.60 -5.34 3.05
C ALA A 55 -3.75 -4.60 2.37
N SER A 56 -4.44 -5.26 1.46
CA SER A 56 -5.62 -4.73 0.79
C SER A 56 -6.74 -5.75 0.65
N ASN A 57 -7.97 -5.28 0.73
CA ASN A 57 -9.18 -6.04 0.47
C ASN A 57 -9.72 -5.87 -0.95
N ALA A 58 -8.92 -5.37 -1.88
CA ALA A 58 -9.35 -5.03 -3.24
C ALA A 58 -10.09 -6.16 -3.95
N ALA A 59 -9.63 -7.41 -3.82
CA ALA A 59 -10.28 -8.57 -4.42
C ALA A 59 -11.65 -8.86 -3.81
N MET A 60 -11.76 -8.78 -2.49
CA MET A 60 -13.05 -9.00 -1.80
C MET A 60 -14.05 -7.90 -2.11
N ALA A 61 -13.60 -6.65 -2.16
CA ALA A 61 -14.42 -5.51 -2.54
C ALA A 61 -14.94 -5.64 -3.98
N GLY A 62 -14.15 -6.26 -4.87
CA GLY A 62 -14.51 -6.49 -6.28
C GLY A 62 -15.44 -7.66 -6.52
N ALA A 63 -15.66 -8.55 -5.57
CA ALA A 63 -16.40 -9.80 -5.78
C ALA A 63 -17.81 -9.59 -6.36
N ARG A 64 -18.52 -8.59 -5.87
CA ARG A 64 -19.86 -8.25 -6.35
C ARG A 64 -19.83 -7.61 -7.74
N ALA A 65 -18.91 -6.68 -7.96
CA ALA A 65 -18.81 -5.96 -9.24
C ALA A 65 -18.39 -6.88 -10.39
N PHE A 66 -17.45 -7.78 -10.15
CA PHE A 66 -16.91 -8.68 -11.17
C PHE A 66 -17.59 -10.06 -11.23
N HIS A 67 -18.52 -10.35 -10.33
CA HIS A 67 -19.22 -11.64 -10.25
C HIS A 67 -18.26 -12.84 -10.23
N LYS A 68 -17.16 -12.70 -9.48
CA LYS A 68 -16.13 -13.73 -9.32
C LYS A 68 -15.80 -13.95 -7.85
N ALA A 69 -15.26 -15.13 -7.55
CA ALA A 69 -14.74 -15.40 -6.21
C ALA A 69 -13.57 -14.47 -5.87
N PRO A 70 -13.46 -13.97 -4.64
CA PRO A 70 -12.38 -13.05 -4.26
C PRO A 70 -10.98 -13.56 -4.58
N ARG A 71 -10.71 -14.85 -4.37
CA ARG A 71 -9.38 -15.42 -4.70
C ARG A 71 -9.08 -15.42 -6.20
N GLN A 72 -10.07 -15.56 -7.05
CA GLN A 72 -9.91 -15.46 -8.50
C GLN A 72 -9.59 -14.02 -8.91
N ILE A 73 -10.24 -13.05 -8.29
CA ILE A 73 -9.96 -11.63 -8.51
C ILE A 73 -8.57 -11.29 -7.98
N ALA A 74 -8.19 -11.77 -6.79
CA ALA A 74 -6.87 -11.59 -6.23
C ALA A 74 -5.79 -12.14 -7.16
N GLN A 75 -5.99 -13.33 -7.75
CA GLN A 75 -5.05 -13.89 -8.70
C GLN A 75 -4.94 -13.02 -9.96
N ALA A 76 -6.05 -12.54 -10.51
CA ALA A 76 -6.04 -11.64 -11.66
C ALA A 76 -5.29 -10.34 -11.36
N ILE A 77 -5.48 -9.77 -10.17
CA ILE A 77 -4.73 -8.58 -9.73
C ILE A 77 -3.23 -8.88 -9.66
N VAL A 78 -2.85 -9.97 -9.01
CA VAL A 78 -1.43 -10.36 -8.85
C VAL A 78 -0.77 -10.63 -10.20
N ASP A 79 -1.46 -11.28 -11.13
CA ASP A 79 -0.96 -11.56 -12.47
C ASP A 79 -0.70 -10.28 -13.29
N HIS A 80 -1.34 -9.18 -12.95
CA HIS A 80 -1.18 -7.87 -13.60
C HIS A 80 -0.36 -6.87 -12.77
N LEU A 81 0.08 -7.25 -11.57
CA LEU A 81 0.98 -6.41 -10.77
C LEU A 81 2.39 -6.43 -11.34
N ASN A 82 2.92 -5.26 -11.62
CA ASN A 82 4.34 -5.11 -11.93
C ASN A 82 5.05 -4.47 -10.72
N LEU A 83 5.80 -5.28 -10.00
CA LEU A 83 6.57 -4.83 -8.83
C LEU A 83 7.97 -4.33 -9.21
N GLU A 84 8.41 -4.52 -10.44
CA GLU A 84 9.74 -4.11 -10.90
C GLU A 84 9.92 -2.59 -10.77
N GLY A 85 10.99 -2.19 -10.09
CA GLY A 85 11.26 -0.78 -9.83
C GLY A 85 10.34 -0.12 -8.79
N SER A 86 9.39 -0.87 -8.20
CA SER A 86 8.51 -0.38 -7.16
C SER A 86 9.15 -0.47 -5.76
N LEU A 87 8.41 -0.05 -4.74
CA LEU A 87 8.83 -0.17 -3.34
C LEU A 87 8.70 -1.60 -2.79
N PHE A 88 8.03 -2.50 -3.52
CA PHE A 88 7.66 -3.83 -3.05
C PHE A 88 8.44 -4.91 -3.79
N ASP A 89 8.90 -5.92 -3.06
CA ASP A 89 9.61 -7.08 -3.62
C ASP A 89 8.72 -8.29 -3.81
N ARG A 90 7.63 -8.38 -3.05
CA ARG A 90 6.81 -9.58 -3.00
C ARG A 90 5.34 -9.26 -2.74
N VAL A 91 4.47 -10.09 -3.29
CA VAL A 91 3.02 -10.07 -3.06
C VAL A 91 2.53 -11.48 -2.76
N GLU A 92 1.61 -11.61 -1.84
CA GLU A 92 0.96 -12.89 -1.48
C GLU A 92 -0.55 -12.71 -1.40
N ILE A 93 -1.27 -13.79 -1.73
CA ILE A 93 -2.71 -13.87 -1.53
C ILE A 93 -2.96 -14.69 -0.26
N ALA A 94 -3.69 -14.12 0.69
CA ALA A 94 -3.97 -14.75 1.97
C ALA A 94 -5.46 -14.83 2.27
N GLY A 95 -5.86 -15.84 3.04
CA GLY A 95 -7.24 -16.03 3.48
C GLY A 95 -8.25 -16.02 2.34
N PRO A 96 -9.37 -15.31 2.46
CA PRO A 96 -10.44 -15.29 1.45
C PRO A 96 -10.09 -14.47 0.19
N GLY A 97 -8.94 -13.80 0.15
CA GLY A 97 -8.51 -12.99 -0.99
C GLY A 97 -7.84 -11.68 -0.59
N PHE A 98 -7.28 -11.58 0.61
CA PHE A 98 -6.40 -10.47 0.97
C PHE A 98 -5.15 -10.46 0.10
N ILE A 99 -4.75 -9.28 -0.33
CA ILE A 99 -3.49 -9.08 -1.06
C ILE A 99 -2.51 -8.41 -0.11
N ASN A 100 -1.44 -9.13 0.21
CA ASN A 100 -0.39 -8.69 1.12
C ASN A 100 0.86 -8.32 0.33
N LEU A 101 1.34 -7.10 0.53
CA LEU A 101 2.51 -6.54 -0.12
C LEU A 101 3.66 -6.42 0.89
N PHE A 102 4.86 -6.76 0.45
CA PHE A 102 6.06 -6.75 1.29
C PHE A 102 7.05 -5.71 0.73
N LEU A 103 7.45 -4.78 1.58
CA LEU A 103 8.42 -3.74 1.23
C LEU A 103 9.79 -4.35 0.95
N GLY A 104 10.44 -3.87 -0.08
CA GLY A 104 11.76 -4.35 -0.49
C GLY A 104 12.89 -3.38 -0.16
N ALA A 105 14.09 -3.78 -0.56
CA ALA A 105 15.31 -2.99 -0.36
C ALA A 105 15.21 -1.57 -0.92
N HIS A 106 14.50 -1.39 -2.02
CA HIS A 106 14.30 -0.07 -2.64
C HIS A 106 13.58 0.90 -1.71
N TRP A 107 12.57 0.44 -0.95
CA TRP A 107 11.90 1.29 0.03
C TRP A 107 12.86 1.73 1.14
N PHE A 108 13.62 0.80 1.72
CA PHE A 108 14.61 1.12 2.77
C PHE A 108 15.65 2.11 2.27
N THR A 109 16.17 1.91 1.07
CA THR A 109 17.13 2.83 0.45
C THR A 109 16.52 4.22 0.24
N SER A 110 15.27 4.31 -0.22
CA SER A 110 14.58 5.58 -0.43
C SER A 110 14.34 6.34 0.88
N VAL A 111 14.03 5.62 1.96
CA VAL A 111 13.88 6.22 3.31
C VAL A 111 15.20 6.78 3.82
N LEU A 112 16.28 6.00 3.68
CA LEU A 112 17.63 6.46 4.08
C LEU A 112 18.08 7.69 3.29
N GLN A 113 17.82 7.69 1.98
CA GLN A 113 18.13 8.82 1.12
C GLN A 113 17.32 10.06 1.52
N ALA A 114 16.02 9.92 1.75
CA ALA A 114 15.17 11.00 2.21
C ALA A 114 15.63 11.56 3.56
N ALA A 115 15.96 10.67 4.52
CA ALA A 115 16.48 11.09 5.83
C ALA A 115 17.78 11.88 5.74
N ALA A 116 18.62 11.58 4.74
CA ALA A 116 19.89 12.26 4.52
C ALA A 116 19.76 13.60 3.74
N THR A 117 18.75 13.74 2.90
CA THR A 117 18.63 14.85 1.95
C THR A 117 17.48 15.81 2.23
N GLU A 118 16.41 15.35 2.89
CA GLU A 118 15.25 16.19 3.20
C GLU A 118 15.48 17.01 4.47
N PRO A 119 15.54 18.37 4.38
CA PRO A 119 15.84 19.23 5.54
C PRO A 119 14.81 19.10 6.67
N GLU A 120 13.59 18.74 6.33
CA GLU A 120 12.45 18.63 7.25
C GLU A 120 12.03 17.17 7.51
N TYR A 121 12.92 16.21 7.26
CA TYR A 121 12.63 14.80 7.49
C TYR A 121 12.23 14.54 8.95
N GLY A 122 11.12 13.82 9.10
CA GLY A 122 10.53 13.52 10.42
C GLY A 122 9.65 14.63 11.00
N ARG A 123 9.62 15.81 10.37
CA ARG A 123 8.74 16.89 10.79
C ARG A 123 7.28 16.58 10.40
N THR A 124 6.35 16.99 11.25
CA THR A 124 4.92 16.84 11.02
C THR A 124 4.18 18.00 11.68
N ASP A 125 2.97 18.26 11.24
CA ASP A 125 2.06 19.23 11.84
C ASP A 125 0.95 18.57 12.70
N GLY A 126 1.06 17.26 12.95
CA GLY A 126 0.07 16.49 13.72
C GLY A 126 -0.16 17.01 15.15
N GLY A 127 0.81 17.74 15.68
CA GLY A 127 0.73 18.38 17.00
C GLY A 127 0.32 19.84 16.99
N ALA A 128 -0.03 20.42 15.83
CA ALA A 128 -0.35 21.84 15.70
C ALA A 128 -1.47 22.28 16.69
N GLY A 129 -1.17 23.33 17.46
CA GLY A 129 -2.08 23.86 18.49
C GLY A 129 -2.12 23.07 19.80
N LYS A 130 -1.40 21.97 19.92
CA LYS A 130 -1.28 21.20 21.17
C LYS A 130 -0.01 21.58 21.93
N ARG A 131 -0.13 21.57 23.25
CA ARG A 131 1.04 21.71 24.14
C ARG A 131 1.47 20.34 24.62
N TYR A 132 2.76 20.05 24.56
CA TYR A 132 3.36 18.83 25.06
C TYR A 132 4.38 19.18 26.15
N ASN A 133 4.31 18.45 27.26
CA ASN A 133 5.35 18.45 28.28
C ASN A 133 6.12 17.14 28.14
N VAL A 134 7.42 17.25 27.87
CA VAL A 134 8.29 16.07 27.69
C VAL A 134 9.29 16.04 28.84
N GLU A 135 9.24 14.99 29.63
CA GLU A 135 10.18 14.71 30.69
C GLU A 135 11.04 13.51 30.33
N PHE A 136 12.34 13.71 30.35
CA PHE A 136 13.28 12.60 30.16
C PHE A 136 13.55 11.92 31.48
N VAL A 137 13.68 10.60 31.47
CA VAL A 137 14.09 9.84 32.64
C VAL A 137 15.51 10.25 33.02
N SER A 138 15.66 10.80 34.22
CA SER A 138 16.98 11.06 34.79
C SER A 138 17.48 9.80 35.49
N ALA A 139 18.68 9.38 35.17
CA ALA A 139 19.34 8.26 35.82
C ALA A 139 19.98 8.69 37.15
#